data_ae5fd55abe75fddb98068856315104c6
#
_entry.id   ae5fd55abe75fddb98068856315104c6
#
_cell.length_a   1.000
_cell.length_b   1.000
_cell.length_c   1.000
_cell.angle_alpha   90.00
_cell.angle_beta   90.00
_cell.angle_gamma   90.00
#
_symmetry.space_group_name_H-M   'P 1'
#
loop_
_entity.id
_entity.type
_entity.pdbx_description
1 polymer ?
#
loop_
_entity_poly.entity_id
_entity_poly.type
_entity_poly.pdbx_seq_one_letter_code
_entity_poly.pdbx_strand_id
1 'polypeptide(L)'
;IEFAIDSEVYIVQSRPITTKARTDTREVTGNVLLSGLGASPGVAAGTVRLIRDLSELSKVKQGDVLVTMMTNPDMVVSMQRAAGIITDEGGITSHAAIISREMGIPCVVGTRTATTLLKEGQTVTVDGFTGRVIDGHAQEKKVEILPIVPTRTKIKVIVDLPDYAPRAALSQAKAVGLVRLEGIIATSGKHPLWYLKKDK
;
A
#
# COMPACT_ATOMS: atom_id res chain seq x y z
N ILE A 1 11.54 15.08 -2.48
CA ILE A 1 12.97 14.77 -2.28
C ILE A 1 13.39 15.38 -0.95
N GLU A 2 13.95 14.58 -0.07
CA GLU A 2 14.59 15.02 1.17
C GLU A 2 16.10 14.97 0.99
N PHE A 3 16.80 15.95 1.53
CA PHE A 3 18.26 16.02 1.41
C PHE A 3 18.89 16.54 2.70
N ALA A 4 20.12 16.16 2.91
CA ALA A 4 20.99 16.70 3.94
C ALA A 4 22.20 17.39 3.29
N ILE A 5 22.70 18.41 3.93
CA ILE A 5 23.91 19.14 3.51
C ILE A 5 24.95 19.02 4.62
N ASP A 6 26.11 18.53 4.24
CA ASP A 6 27.34 18.60 5.06
C ASP A 6 28.42 19.24 4.19
N SER A 7 29.49 18.59 3.85
CA SER A 7 30.46 19.06 2.84
C SER A 7 29.91 18.96 1.41
N GLU A 8 28.95 18.08 1.19
CA GLU A 8 28.26 17.81 -0.06
C GLU A 8 26.75 17.71 0.19
N VAL A 9 25.95 17.65 -0.91
CA VAL A 9 24.51 17.43 -0.84
C VAL A 9 24.22 15.94 -0.92
N TYR A 10 23.57 15.39 0.10
CA TYR A 10 23.17 14.02 0.19
C TYR A 10 21.66 13.90 0.01
N ILE A 11 21.20 13.16 -0.99
CA ILE A 11 19.77 12.83 -1.14
C ILE A 11 19.43 11.70 -0.18
N VAL A 12 18.65 12.01 0.85
CA VAL A 12 18.29 11.10 1.94
C VAL A 12 17.04 10.31 1.58
N GLN A 13 16.06 10.95 0.91
CA GLN A 13 14.86 10.30 0.46
C GLN A 13 14.34 10.92 -0.85
N SER A 14 13.89 10.07 -1.76
CA SER A 14 13.16 10.49 -2.96
C SER A 14 11.85 9.71 -3.08
N ARG A 15 10.75 10.43 -3.23
CA ARG A 15 9.42 9.84 -3.50
C ARG A 15 8.92 10.35 -4.85
N PRO A 16 8.28 9.51 -5.68
CA PRO A 16 7.71 9.97 -6.93
C PRO A 16 6.56 10.96 -6.65
N ILE A 17 6.38 11.91 -7.56
CA ILE A 17 5.19 12.78 -7.55
C ILE A 17 4.05 11.94 -8.13
N THR A 18 3.17 11.44 -7.26
CA THR A 18 2.02 10.61 -7.65
C THR A 18 0.82 11.46 -8.12
N THR A 19 0.89 12.77 -7.99
CA THR A 19 -0.18 13.71 -8.36
C THR A 19 -0.21 14.10 -9.84
N LYS A 20 0.83 13.82 -10.62
CA LYS A 20 0.73 13.90 -12.07
C LYS A 20 0.00 12.66 -12.55
N ALA A 21 -1.23 12.84 -13.03
CA ALA A 21 -1.97 11.81 -13.72
C ALA A 21 -1.04 11.19 -14.79
N ARG A 22 -0.51 10.01 -14.50
CA ARG A 22 -0.05 9.15 -15.57
C ARG A 22 -1.32 8.81 -16.35
N THR A 23 -1.38 9.24 -17.57
CA THR A 23 -2.29 8.68 -18.57
C THR A 23 -1.86 7.23 -18.83
N ASP A 24 -1.98 6.40 -17.80
CA ASP A 24 -1.96 4.96 -17.99
C ASP A 24 -3.32 4.62 -18.60
N THR A 25 -3.30 4.29 -19.88
CA THR A 25 -4.45 3.84 -20.68
C THR A 25 -4.99 2.47 -20.21
N ARG A 26 -5.03 2.25 -18.92
CA ARG A 26 -5.66 1.08 -18.33
C ARG A 26 -7.11 1.40 -18.10
N GLU A 27 -7.95 1.07 -19.07
CA GLU A 27 -9.39 1.05 -18.84
C GLU A 27 -9.73 -0.16 -17.98
N VAL A 28 -9.89 0.07 -16.69
CA VAL A 28 -10.60 -0.89 -15.83
C VAL A 28 -12.08 -0.68 -16.14
N THR A 29 -12.66 -1.59 -16.91
CA THR A 29 -14.08 -1.52 -17.31
C THR A 29 -14.96 -2.14 -16.24
N GLY A 30 -15.98 -1.40 -15.80
CA GLY A 30 -16.96 -1.88 -14.82
C GLY A 30 -17.84 -0.74 -14.32
N ASN A 31 -18.86 -1.09 -13.57
CA ASN A 31 -19.74 -0.11 -12.93
C ASN A 31 -19.01 0.54 -11.76
N VAL A 32 -18.74 1.86 -11.85
CA VAL A 32 -18.08 2.62 -10.78
C VAL A 32 -19.10 2.89 -9.68
N LEU A 33 -18.85 2.34 -8.50
CA LEU A 33 -19.69 2.51 -7.31
C LEU A 33 -19.41 3.84 -6.62
N LEU A 34 -18.13 4.21 -6.50
CA LEU A 34 -17.69 5.45 -5.87
C LEU A 34 -16.28 5.84 -6.34
N SER A 35 -15.92 7.08 -6.07
CA SER A 35 -14.62 7.64 -6.43
C SER A 35 -14.02 8.42 -5.26
N GLY A 36 -12.70 8.45 -5.24
CA GLY A 36 -11.89 9.21 -4.28
C GLY A 36 -10.57 9.61 -4.90
N LEU A 37 -9.56 9.79 -4.07
CA LEU A 37 -8.19 10.04 -4.51
C LEU A 37 -7.42 8.73 -4.60
N GLY A 38 -6.84 8.42 -5.75
CA GLY A 38 -5.90 7.33 -5.91
C GLY A 38 -4.64 7.60 -5.10
N ALA A 39 -4.49 6.90 -3.97
CA ALA A 39 -3.46 7.19 -2.99
C ALA A 39 -2.26 6.23 -3.06
N SER A 40 -2.48 5.01 -3.51
CA SER A 40 -1.45 4.02 -3.79
C SER A 40 -1.79 3.29 -5.10
N PRO A 41 -0.87 3.25 -6.07
CA PRO A 41 -1.15 2.71 -7.39
C PRO A 41 -1.33 1.20 -7.35
N GLY A 42 -2.17 0.68 -8.24
CA GLY A 42 -2.46 -0.74 -8.40
C GLY A 42 -3.95 -0.96 -8.60
N VAL A 43 -4.30 -2.19 -8.99
CA VAL A 43 -5.68 -2.66 -9.11
C VAL A 43 -5.78 -3.98 -8.36
N ALA A 44 -6.74 -4.11 -7.48
CA ALA A 44 -7.00 -5.36 -6.78
C ALA A 44 -8.49 -5.54 -6.52
N ALA A 45 -8.95 -6.77 -6.65
CA ALA A 45 -10.31 -7.15 -6.31
C ALA A 45 -10.33 -7.96 -5.02
N GLY A 46 -11.38 -7.80 -4.23
CA GLY A 46 -11.56 -8.54 -3.00
C GLY A 46 -12.92 -8.31 -2.36
N THR A 47 -13.14 -9.01 -1.26
CA THR A 47 -14.37 -8.91 -0.47
C THR A 47 -14.31 -7.75 0.51
N VAL A 48 -15.29 -6.89 0.49
CA VAL A 48 -15.41 -5.75 1.40
C VAL A 48 -15.49 -6.21 2.86
N ARG A 49 -14.62 -5.65 3.69
CA ARG A 49 -14.66 -5.73 5.15
C ARG A 49 -14.79 -4.32 5.72
N LEU A 50 -15.99 -4.04 6.23
CA LEU A 50 -16.29 -2.77 6.89
C LEU A 50 -15.73 -2.81 8.31
N ILE A 51 -14.77 -1.95 8.57
CA ILE A 51 -14.14 -1.81 9.90
C ILE A 51 -14.54 -0.47 10.48
N ARG A 52 -15.40 -0.51 11.48
CA ARG A 52 -15.91 0.66 12.19
C ARG A 52 -15.21 0.86 13.54
N ASP A 53 -14.71 -0.22 14.10
CA ASP A 53 -14.04 -0.26 15.39
C ASP A 53 -12.80 -1.15 15.34
N LEU A 54 -11.80 -0.86 16.18
CA LEU A 54 -10.56 -1.63 16.25
C LEU A 54 -10.76 -3.10 16.65
N SER A 55 -11.81 -3.40 17.39
CA SER A 55 -12.16 -4.78 17.75
C SER A 55 -12.55 -5.65 16.57
N GLU A 56 -12.92 -5.02 15.44
CA GLU A 56 -13.32 -5.70 14.20
C GLU A 56 -12.15 -6.06 13.28
N LEU A 57 -10.92 -5.63 13.60
CA LEU A 57 -9.73 -5.83 12.76
C LEU A 57 -9.46 -7.31 12.44
N SER A 58 -9.84 -8.21 13.33
CA SER A 58 -9.71 -9.67 13.13
C SER A 58 -10.58 -10.22 11.99
N LYS A 59 -11.60 -9.47 11.54
CA LYS A 59 -12.46 -9.85 10.41
C LYS A 59 -11.73 -9.79 9.07
N VAL A 60 -10.68 -8.96 8.95
CA VAL A 60 -9.91 -8.79 7.72
C VAL A 60 -9.06 -10.01 7.46
N LYS A 61 -9.38 -10.73 6.39
CA LYS A 61 -8.65 -11.91 5.92
C LYS A 61 -7.71 -11.53 4.77
N GLN A 62 -6.82 -12.46 4.45
CA GLN A 62 -5.94 -12.31 3.29
C GLN A 62 -6.77 -12.16 2.00
N GLY A 63 -6.51 -11.09 1.25
CA GLY A 63 -7.20 -10.82 -0.01
C GLY A 63 -8.50 -10.02 0.10
N ASP A 64 -8.93 -9.64 1.30
CA ASP A 64 -10.11 -8.78 1.49
C ASP A 64 -9.81 -7.31 1.12
N VAL A 65 -10.84 -6.53 0.87
CA VAL A 65 -10.76 -5.07 0.74
C VAL A 65 -11.17 -4.44 2.06
N LEU A 66 -10.23 -3.79 2.72
CA LEU A 66 -10.47 -3.07 3.98
C LEU A 66 -11.14 -1.73 3.69
N VAL A 67 -12.31 -1.51 4.28
CA VAL A 67 -13.09 -0.27 4.15
C VAL A 67 -13.32 0.31 5.55
N THR A 68 -12.91 1.55 5.74
CA THR A 68 -13.03 2.23 7.04
C THR A 68 -13.18 3.74 6.86
N MET A 69 -13.59 4.45 7.91
CA MET A 69 -13.64 5.92 7.89
C MET A 69 -12.24 6.51 7.71
N MET A 70 -11.29 6.10 8.54
CA MET A 70 -9.86 6.45 8.42
C MET A 70 -9.01 5.33 9.03
N THR A 71 -7.73 5.26 8.67
CA THR A 71 -6.80 4.31 9.28
C THR A 71 -5.97 4.97 10.38
N ASN A 72 -5.50 4.16 11.30
CA ASN A 72 -4.54 4.52 12.33
C ASN A 72 -3.43 3.46 12.43
N PRO A 73 -2.36 3.68 13.21
CA PRO A 73 -1.24 2.76 13.32
C PRO A 73 -1.60 1.34 13.79
N ASP A 74 -2.63 1.19 14.61
CA ASP A 74 -3.04 -0.13 15.14
C ASP A 74 -3.63 -1.03 14.04
N MET A 75 -4.04 -0.45 12.91
CA MET A 75 -4.64 -1.16 11.78
C MET A 75 -3.60 -1.76 10.82
N VAL A 76 -2.31 -1.47 10.98
CA VAL A 76 -1.25 -1.83 10.03
C VAL A 76 -1.22 -3.34 9.73
N VAL A 77 -1.37 -4.19 10.75
CA VAL A 77 -1.39 -5.64 10.58
C VAL A 77 -2.58 -6.12 9.74
N SER A 78 -3.74 -5.50 9.88
CA SER A 78 -4.92 -5.80 9.07
C SER A 78 -4.80 -5.23 7.66
N MET A 79 -4.20 -4.05 7.51
CA MET A 79 -3.89 -3.46 6.21
C MET A 79 -2.97 -4.37 5.37
N GLN A 80 -2.00 -5.04 5.99
CA GLN A 80 -1.10 -5.98 5.30
C GLN A 80 -1.82 -7.19 4.68
N ARG A 81 -2.94 -7.61 5.25
CA ARG A 81 -3.75 -8.73 4.73
C ARG A 81 -4.66 -8.30 3.60
N ALA A 82 -4.97 -7.01 3.52
CA ALA A 82 -5.89 -6.49 2.54
C ALA A 82 -5.30 -6.52 1.12
N ALA A 83 -6.11 -6.87 0.14
CA ALA A 83 -5.79 -6.71 -1.27
C ALA A 83 -5.93 -5.25 -1.72
N GLY A 84 -6.81 -4.48 -1.08
CA GLY A 84 -7.04 -3.07 -1.35
C GLY A 84 -7.56 -2.34 -0.12
N ILE A 85 -7.38 -1.02 -0.08
CA ILE A 85 -7.79 -0.18 1.04
C ILE A 85 -8.63 0.98 0.54
N ILE A 86 -9.76 1.23 1.20
CA ILE A 86 -10.67 2.32 0.90
C ILE A 86 -10.95 3.08 2.18
N THR A 87 -10.83 4.41 2.16
CA THR A 87 -11.20 5.25 3.30
C THR A 87 -12.13 6.38 2.90
N ASP A 88 -13.07 6.71 3.81
CA ASP A 88 -13.96 7.87 3.61
C ASP A 88 -13.21 9.17 3.76
N GLU A 89 -12.32 9.24 4.72
CA GLU A 89 -11.50 10.42 5.00
C GLU A 89 -10.05 10.23 4.58
N GLY A 90 -9.35 11.34 4.49
CA GLY A 90 -7.92 11.37 4.19
C GLY A 90 -7.60 11.90 2.80
N GLY A 91 -6.34 12.23 2.62
CA GLY A 91 -5.74 12.71 1.39
C GLY A 91 -4.49 11.91 1.04
N ILE A 92 -3.77 12.35 0.04
CA ILE A 92 -2.54 11.68 -0.44
C ILE A 92 -1.40 11.62 0.59
N THR A 93 -1.50 12.38 1.67
CA THR A 93 -0.55 12.42 2.81
C THR A 93 -1.11 11.76 4.07
N SER A 94 -2.30 11.18 4.02
CA SER A 94 -2.90 10.48 5.16
C SER A 94 -2.14 9.20 5.51
N HIS A 95 -2.34 8.69 6.71
CA HIS A 95 -1.77 7.42 7.18
C HIS A 95 -2.09 6.28 6.21
N ALA A 96 -3.36 6.13 5.78
CA ALA A 96 -3.76 5.15 4.79
C ALA A 96 -2.93 5.23 3.51
N ALA A 97 -2.76 6.45 2.98
CA ALA A 97 -2.02 6.69 1.75
C ALA A 97 -0.53 6.34 1.86
N ILE A 98 0.11 6.72 2.98
CA ILE A 98 1.54 6.49 3.21
C ILE A 98 1.79 4.98 3.34
N ILE A 99 1.08 4.32 4.25
CA ILE A 99 1.28 2.91 4.54
C ILE A 99 0.92 2.03 3.33
N SER A 100 -0.17 2.35 2.62
CA SER A 100 -0.54 1.60 1.41
C SER A 100 0.53 1.68 0.33
N ARG A 101 1.18 2.84 0.13
CA ARG A 101 2.30 2.97 -0.81
C ARG A 101 3.52 2.18 -0.38
N GLU A 102 3.85 2.21 0.91
CA GLU A 102 4.95 1.42 1.48
C GLU A 102 4.70 -0.08 1.28
N MET A 103 3.47 -0.52 1.48
CA MET A 103 3.06 -1.92 1.29
C MET A 103 2.80 -2.31 -0.16
N GLY A 104 2.66 -1.34 -1.07
CA GLY A 104 2.29 -1.58 -2.47
C GLY A 104 0.86 -2.09 -2.64
N ILE A 105 -0.02 -1.77 -1.71
CA ILE A 105 -1.44 -2.14 -1.72
C ILE A 105 -2.23 -1.03 -2.40
N PRO A 106 -3.07 -1.32 -3.41
CA PRO A 106 -3.95 -0.34 -4.03
C PRO A 106 -4.80 0.38 -2.99
N CYS A 107 -4.85 1.72 -3.06
CA CYS A 107 -5.57 2.50 -2.07
C CYS A 107 -6.31 3.67 -2.69
N VAL A 108 -7.56 3.83 -2.26
CA VAL A 108 -8.42 4.97 -2.59
C VAL A 108 -8.85 5.65 -1.29
N VAL A 109 -8.54 6.93 -1.15
CA VAL A 109 -8.87 7.71 0.06
C VAL A 109 -9.82 8.86 -0.27
N GLY A 110 -10.48 9.41 0.75
CA GLY A 110 -11.34 10.57 0.59
C GLY A 110 -12.62 10.28 -0.19
N THR A 111 -13.15 9.07 -0.11
CA THR A 111 -14.37 8.66 -0.82
C THR A 111 -15.64 9.24 -0.22
N ARG A 112 -15.60 9.68 1.03
CA ARG A 112 -16.67 10.28 1.85
C ARG A 112 -17.80 9.34 2.23
N THR A 113 -18.07 8.31 1.44
CA THR A 113 -19.29 7.49 1.57
C THR A 113 -19.06 6.00 1.43
N ALA A 114 -17.80 5.52 1.37
CA ALA A 114 -17.54 4.10 1.18
C ALA A 114 -18.12 3.23 2.30
N THR A 115 -18.00 3.68 3.55
CA THR A 115 -18.53 2.96 4.72
C THR A 115 -20.04 2.84 4.76
N THR A 116 -20.75 3.70 4.00
CA THR A 116 -22.22 3.73 3.93
C THR A 116 -22.77 3.09 2.66
N LEU A 117 -22.06 3.21 1.54
CA LEU A 117 -22.50 2.68 0.24
C LEU A 117 -22.11 1.23 0.00
N LEU A 118 -20.90 0.85 0.43
CA LEU A 118 -20.44 -0.52 0.26
C LEU A 118 -21.05 -1.43 1.33
N LYS A 119 -21.31 -2.68 0.94
CA LYS A 119 -21.91 -3.67 1.84
C LYS A 119 -20.84 -4.67 2.28
N GLU A 120 -20.92 -5.08 3.55
CA GLU A 120 -20.11 -6.19 4.08
C GLU A 120 -20.27 -7.43 3.20
N GLY A 121 -19.17 -8.03 2.80
CA GLY A 121 -19.17 -9.22 1.94
C GLY A 121 -19.35 -8.95 0.44
N GLN A 122 -19.57 -7.70 0.02
CA GLN A 122 -19.62 -7.33 -1.40
C GLN A 122 -18.24 -7.49 -2.05
N THR A 123 -18.18 -8.00 -3.27
CA THR A 123 -16.94 -8.01 -4.04
C THR A 123 -16.77 -6.69 -4.78
N VAL A 124 -15.61 -6.06 -4.65
CA VAL A 124 -15.28 -4.82 -5.35
C VAL A 124 -13.84 -4.86 -5.87
N THR A 125 -13.58 -4.05 -6.88
CA THR A 125 -12.24 -3.78 -7.39
C THR A 125 -11.81 -2.37 -7.01
N VAL A 126 -10.64 -2.26 -6.40
CA VAL A 126 -10.00 -0.99 -6.04
C VAL A 126 -9.01 -0.61 -7.12
N ASP A 127 -9.23 0.50 -7.79
CA ASP A 127 -8.30 1.09 -8.75
C ASP A 127 -7.59 2.29 -8.10
N GLY A 128 -6.45 2.03 -7.53
CA GLY A 128 -5.62 3.02 -6.86
C GLY A 128 -4.89 3.98 -7.83
N PHE A 129 -4.92 3.73 -9.14
CA PHE A 129 -4.39 4.66 -10.14
C PHE A 129 -5.36 5.79 -10.42
N THR A 130 -6.64 5.45 -10.63
CA THR A 130 -7.67 6.41 -11.00
C THR A 130 -8.52 6.88 -9.82
N GLY A 131 -8.38 6.23 -8.67
CA GLY A 131 -9.17 6.54 -7.48
C GLY A 131 -10.62 6.06 -7.58
N ARG A 132 -10.88 4.97 -8.33
CA ARG A 132 -12.21 4.40 -8.54
C ARG A 132 -12.38 3.10 -7.77
N VAL A 133 -13.60 2.89 -7.28
CA VAL A 133 -14.05 1.60 -6.74
C VAL A 133 -15.14 1.07 -7.64
N ILE A 134 -14.94 -0.13 -8.16
CA ILE A 134 -15.73 -0.73 -9.22
C ILE A 134 -16.41 -1.96 -8.68
N ASP A 135 -17.65 -2.21 -9.10
CA ASP A 135 -18.42 -3.39 -8.69
C ASP A 135 -17.83 -4.68 -9.28
N GLY A 136 -17.73 -5.71 -8.46
CA GLY A 136 -17.27 -7.03 -8.87
C GLY A 136 -15.76 -7.14 -9.12
N HIS A 137 -15.37 -8.18 -9.86
CA HIS A 137 -13.99 -8.43 -10.27
C HIS A 137 -13.70 -7.74 -11.60
N ALA A 138 -12.81 -6.77 -11.61
CA ALA A 138 -12.23 -6.24 -12.83
C ALA A 138 -10.93 -6.99 -13.17
N GLN A 139 -10.73 -7.30 -14.46
CA GLN A 139 -9.52 -8.01 -14.87
C GLN A 139 -8.27 -7.15 -14.73
N GLU A 140 -7.28 -7.67 -13.98
CA GLU A 140 -5.94 -7.09 -13.90
C GLU A 140 -5.24 -7.15 -15.26
N LYS A 141 -4.86 -6.01 -15.82
CA LYS A 141 -3.71 -5.97 -16.72
C LYS A 141 -2.44 -5.95 -15.87
N LYS A 142 -1.57 -6.93 -16.07
CA LYS A 142 -0.26 -7.01 -15.38
C LYS A 142 0.46 -5.68 -15.40
N VAL A 143 0.86 -5.20 -14.23
CA VAL A 143 1.74 -4.03 -14.10
C VAL A 143 3.08 -4.40 -14.69
N GLU A 144 3.45 -3.79 -15.80
CA GLU A 144 4.80 -3.86 -16.33
C GLU A 144 5.73 -3.15 -15.34
N ILE A 145 6.63 -3.89 -14.71
CA ILE A 145 7.68 -3.30 -13.89
C ILE A 145 8.67 -2.67 -14.86
N LEU A 146 8.65 -1.35 -14.97
CA LEU A 146 9.60 -0.65 -15.82
C LEU A 146 11.03 -0.90 -15.29
N PRO A 147 11.95 -1.31 -16.17
CA PRO A 147 13.34 -1.50 -15.78
C PRO A 147 13.95 -0.19 -15.28
N ILE A 148 14.85 -0.29 -14.32
CA ILE A 148 15.58 0.87 -13.82
C ILE A 148 16.41 1.43 -14.99
N VAL A 149 16.18 2.69 -15.34
CA VAL A 149 17.00 3.39 -16.32
C VAL A 149 18.40 3.52 -15.75
N PRO A 150 19.46 3.13 -16.50
CA PRO A 150 20.83 3.29 -16.05
C PRO A 150 21.13 4.76 -15.71
N THR A 151 21.55 5.02 -14.50
CA THR A 151 21.93 6.36 -14.02
C THR A 151 23.36 6.36 -13.53
N ARG A 152 23.99 7.55 -13.46
CA ARG A 152 25.31 7.72 -12.83
C ARG A 152 25.22 7.49 -11.32
N THR A 153 24.07 7.78 -10.72
CA THR A 153 23.82 7.58 -9.30
C THR A 153 23.47 6.11 -9.02
N LYS A 154 24.10 5.53 -8.02
CA LYS A 154 23.80 4.16 -7.57
C LYS A 154 22.46 4.17 -6.83
N ILE A 155 21.44 3.58 -7.42
CA ILE A 155 20.13 3.41 -6.78
C ILE A 155 20.12 2.14 -5.96
N LYS A 156 19.66 2.23 -4.71
CA LYS A 156 19.48 1.12 -3.78
C LYS A 156 18.04 1.08 -3.32
N VAL A 157 17.50 -0.11 -3.05
CA VAL A 157 16.13 -0.27 -2.54
C VAL A 157 16.09 -0.27 -1.02
N ILE A 158 14.95 0.13 -0.48
CA ILE A 158 14.62 -0.06 0.93
C ILE A 158 13.76 -1.31 1.04
N VAL A 159 14.09 -2.19 1.99
CA VAL A 159 13.29 -3.39 2.32
C VAL A 159 12.90 -3.27 3.80
N ASP A 160 11.62 -3.18 4.06
CA ASP A 160 11.04 -3.06 5.40
C ASP A 160 10.21 -4.28 5.82
N LEU A 161 9.72 -5.05 4.86
CA LEU A 161 8.96 -6.28 5.08
C LEU A 161 9.56 -7.43 4.30
N PRO A 162 9.65 -8.66 4.87
CA PRO A 162 10.17 -9.84 4.18
C PRO A 162 9.45 -10.14 2.87
N ASP A 163 8.14 -9.95 2.84
CA ASP A 163 7.28 -10.22 1.68
C ASP A 163 7.56 -9.29 0.48
N TYR A 164 8.25 -8.17 0.71
CA TYR A 164 8.67 -7.27 -0.36
C TYR A 164 10.02 -7.60 -0.97
N ALA A 165 10.78 -8.52 -0.39
CA ALA A 165 12.07 -8.91 -0.93
C ALA A 165 11.98 -9.42 -2.39
N PRO A 166 10.99 -10.26 -2.79
CA PRO A 166 10.81 -10.65 -4.18
C PRO A 166 10.54 -9.47 -5.11
N ARG A 167 9.71 -8.51 -4.68
CA ARG A 167 9.41 -7.30 -5.45
C ARG A 167 10.65 -6.39 -5.57
N ALA A 168 11.40 -6.24 -4.49
CA ALA A 168 12.65 -5.49 -4.48
C ALA A 168 13.68 -6.12 -5.46
N ALA A 169 13.76 -7.45 -5.51
CA ALA A 169 14.61 -8.16 -6.45
C ALA A 169 14.22 -7.92 -7.92
N LEU A 170 12.91 -7.83 -8.21
CA LEU A 170 12.41 -7.52 -9.56
C LEU A 170 12.75 -6.09 -10.01
N SER A 171 13.05 -5.16 -9.09
CA SER A 171 13.42 -3.79 -9.42
C SER A 171 14.75 -3.65 -10.13
N GLN A 172 15.54 -4.73 -10.21
CA GLN A 172 16.91 -4.75 -10.77
C GLN A 172 17.90 -3.80 -10.05
N ALA A 173 17.56 -3.24 -8.90
CA ALA A 173 18.51 -2.50 -8.08
C ALA A 173 19.61 -3.44 -7.59
N LYS A 174 20.87 -2.98 -7.71
CA LYS A 174 22.03 -3.84 -7.44
C LYS A 174 22.35 -3.99 -5.95
N ALA A 175 21.64 -3.28 -5.07
CA ALA A 175 21.88 -3.33 -3.64
C ALA A 175 20.67 -2.90 -2.81
N VAL A 176 20.62 -3.35 -1.57
CA VAL A 176 19.74 -2.84 -0.52
C VAL A 176 20.44 -1.67 0.17
N GLY A 177 19.75 -0.54 0.30
CA GLY A 177 20.26 0.67 0.96
C GLY A 177 19.90 0.72 2.43
N LEU A 178 18.71 0.22 2.77
CA LEU A 178 18.20 0.19 4.13
C LEU A 178 17.30 -1.03 4.32
N VAL A 179 17.45 -1.69 5.47
CA VAL A 179 16.51 -2.70 5.96
C VAL A 179 15.90 -2.16 7.25
N ARG A 180 14.57 -2.04 7.28
CA ARG A 180 13.84 -1.64 8.49
C ARG A 180 13.49 -2.88 9.29
N LEU A 181 14.09 -3.01 10.47
CA LEU A 181 13.87 -4.18 11.34
C LEU A 181 12.48 -4.19 11.96
N GLU A 182 11.86 -3.04 12.14
CA GLU A 182 10.55 -2.88 12.77
C GLU A 182 9.48 -3.71 12.04
N GLY A 183 9.43 -3.63 10.73
CA GLY A 183 8.49 -4.40 9.91
C GLY A 183 8.76 -5.90 9.96
N ILE A 184 10.04 -6.30 9.96
CA ILE A 184 10.45 -7.71 10.04
C ILE A 184 10.06 -8.30 11.41
N ILE A 185 10.30 -7.55 12.49
CA ILE A 185 9.95 -7.96 13.84
C ILE A 185 8.43 -8.10 14.00
N ALA A 186 7.68 -7.10 13.53
CA ALA A 186 6.22 -7.12 13.58
C ALA A 186 5.65 -8.34 12.82
N THR A 187 6.18 -8.63 11.63
CA THR A 187 5.74 -9.77 10.81
C THR A 187 6.06 -11.11 11.46
N SER A 188 7.16 -11.20 12.24
CA SER A 188 7.52 -12.45 12.96
C SER A 188 6.53 -12.83 14.06
N GLY A 189 5.70 -11.89 14.51
CA GLY A 189 4.75 -12.09 15.61
C GLY A 189 5.40 -12.35 16.96
N LYS A 190 6.73 -12.16 17.10
CA LYS A 190 7.49 -12.44 18.31
C LYS A 190 8.30 -11.24 18.74
N HIS A 191 8.22 -10.90 20.02
CA HIS A 191 9.06 -9.83 20.57
C HIS A 191 10.55 -10.22 20.51
N PRO A 192 11.48 -9.31 20.21
CA PRO A 192 12.92 -9.60 20.09
C PRO A 192 13.50 -10.30 21.32
N LEU A 193 13.05 -9.95 22.53
CA LEU A 193 13.45 -10.61 23.77
C LEU A 193 13.10 -12.10 23.83
N TRP A 194 12.16 -12.57 23.01
CA TRP A 194 11.84 -14.00 22.95
C TRP A 194 13.00 -14.81 22.37
N TYR A 195 13.69 -14.28 21.37
CA TYR A 195 14.86 -14.92 20.78
C TYR A 195 16.04 -14.95 21.75
N LEU A 196 16.26 -13.86 22.51
CA LEU A 196 17.33 -13.78 23.49
C LEU A 196 17.16 -14.72 24.70
N LYS A 197 15.92 -15.14 24.98
CA LYS A 197 15.63 -16.10 26.08
C LYS A 197 15.74 -17.56 25.67
N LYS A 198 15.80 -17.86 24.37
CA LYS A 198 15.82 -19.23 23.87
C LYS A 198 17.25 -19.82 23.84
N ASP A 199 18.26 -18.98 23.88
CA ASP A 199 19.68 -19.37 23.84
C ASP A 199 20.30 -19.40 25.24
N LYS A 200 19.47 -19.49 26.28
CA LYS A 200 19.82 -19.83 27.66
C LYS A 200 19.05 -21.07 28.09
#